data_a9532a54d3288a7ca446d4089bdc8b26
#
_entry.id   a9532a54d3288a7ca446d4089bdc8b26
#
_cell.length_a   1.000
_cell.length_b   1.000
_cell.length_c   1.000
_cell.angle_alpha   90.00
_cell.angle_beta   90.00
_cell.angle_gamma   90.00
#
_symmetry.space_group_name_H-M   'P 1'
#
loop_
_entity.id
_entity.type
_entity.pdbx_description
1 polymer ?
#
loop_
_entity_poly.entity_id
_entity_poly.type
_entity_poly.pdbx_seq_one_letter_code
_entity_poly.pdbx_strand_id
1 'polypeptide(L)'
;LFKKQKTIQYNNSINYLYQPSESRQLSFSVDWTHFDGKARCKQPNDYFSSNNILIRSDLFYSQPDKDIDIYALLADYKYKPNAQNEWLIGAKTSLIKSDNIFLFKKNGLIDSQRSNRFKYNEDNIETYAQYTLSLNKLELSTGLRMEYMYTNNKLHSYANQLIEENNRWKLNLFPNMSVSYAFNDKSKVALSYSRRQDKPRYEDLNPF
;
A
#
# COMPACT_ATOMS: atom_id res chain seq x y z
N LEU A 1 -24.90 7.15 16.67
CA LEU A 1 -24.14 6.31 15.72
C LEU A 1 -23.75 4.99 16.42
N PHE A 2 -24.17 3.87 15.87
CA PHE A 2 -23.76 2.55 16.34
C PHE A 2 -22.91 1.87 15.26
N LYS A 3 -21.63 1.55 15.60
CA LYS A 3 -20.67 0.90 14.68
C LYS A 3 -20.17 -0.41 15.28
N LYS A 4 -20.23 -1.49 14.49
CA LYS A 4 -19.59 -2.78 14.78
C LYS A 4 -18.63 -3.09 13.63
N GLN A 5 -17.40 -3.46 13.96
CA GLN A 5 -16.37 -3.81 12.98
C GLN A 5 -15.69 -5.12 13.38
N LYS A 6 -15.44 -5.95 12.39
CA LYS A 6 -14.63 -7.17 12.50
C LYS A 6 -13.59 -7.15 11.40
N THR A 7 -12.34 -7.43 11.76
CA THR A 7 -11.22 -7.53 10.82
C THR A 7 -10.50 -8.85 11.09
N ILE A 8 -10.17 -9.55 10.03
CA ILE A 8 -9.31 -10.74 10.05
C ILE A 8 -8.17 -10.48 9.09
N GLN A 9 -6.94 -10.72 9.54
CA GLN A 9 -5.75 -10.56 8.72
C GLN A 9 -4.85 -11.78 8.88
N TYR A 10 -4.40 -12.33 7.76
CA TYR A 10 -3.40 -13.39 7.69
C TYR A 10 -2.16 -12.85 6.99
N ASN A 11 -1.00 -13.03 7.60
CA ASN A 11 0.28 -12.68 7.02
C ASN A 11 1.17 -13.93 7.02
N ASN A 12 1.69 -14.29 5.86
CA ASN A 12 2.61 -15.39 5.70
C ASN A 12 3.82 -14.89 4.94
N SER A 13 5.01 -15.25 5.41
CA SER A 13 6.27 -14.87 4.79
C SER A 13 7.24 -16.06 4.81
N ILE A 14 7.89 -16.28 3.68
CA ILE A 14 8.98 -17.26 3.54
C ILE A 14 10.20 -16.48 3.07
N ASN A 15 11.28 -16.59 3.86
CA ASN A 15 12.54 -15.91 3.57
C ASN A 15 13.64 -16.94 3.40
N TYR A 16 14.45 -16.77 2.35
CA TYR A 16 15.61 -17.59 2.08
C TYR A 16 16.83 -16.70 1.94
N LEU A 17 17.89 -17.03 2.69
CA LEU A 17 19.15 -16.34 2.67
C LEU A 17 20.24 -17.33 2.24
N TYR A 18 20.99 -16.97 1.19
CA TYR A 18 22.13 -17.72 0.71
C TYR A 18 23.36 -16.84 0.71
N GLN A 19 24.37 -17.22 1.48
CA GLN A 19 25.63 -16.49 1.63
C GLN A 19 26.82 -17.40 1.26
N PRO A 20 27.18 -17.47 -0.03
CA PRO A 20 28.26 -18.33 -0.50
C PRO A 20 29.65 -17.87 -0.04
N SER A 21 29.81 -16.62 0.36
CA SER A 21 31.02 -16.03 0.91
C SER A 21 30.72 -14.82 1.78
N GLU A 22 31.67 -14.31 2.52
CA GLU A 22 31.53 -13.06 3.30
C GLU A 22 31.25 -11.84 2.43
N SER A 23 31.65 -11.89 1.15
CA SER A 23 31.47 -10.79 0.20
C SER A 23 30.17 -10.86 -0.61
N ARG A 24 29.40 -11.95 -0.55
CA ARG A 24 28.22 -12.15 -1.39
C ARG A 24 27.07 -12.71 -0.59
N GLN A 25 25.90 -12.07 -0.75
CA GLN A 25 24.66 -12.51 -0.12
C GLN A 25 23.52 -12.39 -1.14
N LEU A 26 22.70 -13.39 -1.20
CA LEU A 26 21.49 -13.44 -2.00
C LEU A 26 20.32 -13.72 -1.05
N SER A 27 19.28 -12.89 -1.11
CA SER A 27 18.07 -13.09 -0.32
C SER A 27 16.84 -13.11 -1.20
N PHE A 28 15.89 -13.97 -0.86
CA PHE A 28 14.57 -14.06 -1.47
C PHE A 28 13.51 -14.00 -0.38
N SER A 29 12.44 -13.27 -0.65
CA SER A 29 11.25 -13.24 0.19
C SER A 29 10.01 -13.46 -0.66
N VAL A 30 9.09 -14.28 -0.15
CA VAL A 30 7.76 -14.50 -0.70
C VAL A 30 6.77 -14.16 0.40
N ASP A 31 5.91 -13.18 0.16
CA ASP A 31 4.94 -12.71 1.13
C ASP A 31 3.52 -12.85 0.57
N TRP A 32 2.60 -13.29 1.41
CA TRP A 32 1.17 -13.25 1.15
C TRP A 32 0.44 -12.68 2.34
N THR A 33 -0.39 -11.67 2.09
CA THR A 33 -1.27 -11.06 3.08
C THR A 33 -2.69 -11.12 2.57
N HIS A 34 -3.59 -11.60 3.41
CA HIS A 34 -5.04 -11.56 3.19
C HIS A 34 -5.70 -10.73 4.29
N PHE A 35 -6.60 -9.84 3.88
CA PHE A 35 -7.37 -8.97 4.78
C PHE A 35 -8.86 -9.07 4.46
N ASP A 36 -9.68 -9.54 5.43
CA ASP A 36 -11.15 -9.54 5.40
C ASP A 36 -11.66 -8.55 6.46
N GLY A 37 -12.27 -7.47 6.02
CA GLY A 37 -12.83 -6.42 6.87
C GLY A 37 -14.33 -6.25 6.64
N LYS A 38 -15.12 -6.39 7.71
CA LYS A 38 -16.58 -6.21 7.69
C LYS A 38 -16.99 -5.17 8.71
N ALA A 39 -17.70 -4.16 8.28
CA ALA A 39 -18.25 -3.17 9.20
C ALA A 39 -19.77 -3.03 9.01
N ARG A 40 -20.43 -2.67 10.08
CA ARG A 40 -21.87 -2.41 10.13
C ARG A 40 -22.08 -1.12 10.89
N CYS A 41 -22.72 -0.16 10.26
CA CYS A 41 -23.02 1.13 10.85
C CYS A 41 -24.51 1.40 10.78
N LYS A 42 -25.10 1.78 11.91
CA LYS A 42 -26.49 2.25 11.99
C LYS A 42 -26.49 3.70 12.45
N GLN A 43 -27.18 4.54 11.73
CA GLN A 43 -27.28 5.96 11.99
C GLN A 43 -28.74 6.41 11.90
N PRO A 44 -29.40 6.61 13.05
CA PRO A 44 -30.71 7.29 13.07
C PRO A 44 -30.50 8.78 12.79
N ASN A 45 -31.40 9.35 11.99
CA ASN A 45 -31.45 10.77 11.68
C ASN A 45 -32.86 11.30 11.87
N ASP A 46 -33.02 12.22 12.80
CA ASP A 46 -34.29 12.87 13.10
C ASP A 46 -34.27 14.29 12.51
N TYR A 47 -35.34 14.63 11.81
CA TYR A 47 -35.53 15.92 11.15
C TYR A 47 -36.63 16.69 11.86
N PHE A 48 -36.31 17.91 12.29
CA PHE A 48 -37.21 18.75 13.04
C PHE A 48 -37.63 20.00 12.24
N SER A 49 -38.81 20.51 12.48
CA SER A 49 -39.22 21.82 11.98
C SER A 49 -38.53 22.95 12.76
N SER A 50 -38.69 24.20 12.29
CA SER A 50 -38.23 25.40 13.00
C SER A 50 -38.86 25.52 14.41
N ASN A 51 -40.01 24.91 14.66
CA ASN A 51 -40.67 24.89 15.97
C ASN A 51 -40.33 23.65 16.80
N ASN A 52 -39.22 22.96 16.47
CA ASN A 52 -38.70 21.78 17.17
C ASN A 52 -39.69 20.58 17.19
N ILE A 53 -40.59 20.49 16.19
CA ILE A 53 -41.50 19.35 15.99
C ILE A 53 -40.82 18.34 15.08
N LEU A 54 -40.78 17.07 15.49
CA LEU A 54 -40.26 15.97 14.67
C LEU A 54 -41.08 15.81 13.38
N ILE A 55 -40.44 16.02 12.22
CA ILE A 55 -41.10 15.91 10.91
C ILE A 55 -40.92 14.49 10.37
N ARG A 56 -39.69 13.92 10.51
CA ARG A 56 -39.31 12.63 9.94
C ARG A 56 -38.13 12.03 10.69
N SER A 57 -38.16 10.71 10.81
CA SER A 57 -37.00 9.93 11.29
C SER A 57 -36.59 8.94 10.21
N ASP A 58 -35.34 8.97 9.80
CA ASP A 58 -34.74 8.01 8.86
C ASP A 58 -33.69 7.16 9.57
N LEU A 59 -33.69 5.87 9.32
CA LEU A 59 -32.61 4.97 9.77
C LEU A 59 -31.73 4.62 8.57
N PHE A 60 -30.50 5.10 8.60
CA PHE A 60 -29.47 4.71 7.64
C PHE A 60 -28.66 3.51 8.17
N TYR A 61 -28.39 2.59 7.27
CA TYR A 61 -27.57 1.43 7.53
C TYR A 61 -26.53 1.31 6.41
N SER A 62 -25.27 1.26 6.78
CA SER A 62 -24.17 1.03 5.83
C SER A 62 -23.35 -0.19 6.21
N GLN A 63 -22.93 -0.93 5.20
CA GLN A 63 -22.17 -2.16 5.34
C GLN A 63 -21.05 -2.15 4.30
N PRO A 64 -19.87 -1.58 4.64
CA PRO A 64 -18.67 -1.78 3.86
C PRO A 64 -18.05 -3.13 4.20
N ASP A 65 -17.89 -3.98 3.20
CA ASP A 65 -17.15 -5.24 3.26
C ASP A 65 -15.94 -5.10 2.35
N LYS A 66 -14.74 -5.48 2.85
CA LYS A 66 -13.45 -5.34 2.16
C LYS A 66 -12.74 -6.68 2.17
N ASP A 67 -12.29 -7.11 1.01
CA ASP A 67 -11.48 -8.30 0.80
C ASP A 67 -10.24 -7.88 0.00
N ILE A 68 -9.04 -8.11 0.56
CA ILE A 68 -7.78 -7.67 -0.06
C ILE A 68 -6.76 -8.80 0.04
N ASP A 69 -6.23 -9.20 -1.11
CA ASP A 69 -5.09 -10.10 -1.23
C ASP A 69 -3.87 -9.34 -1.76
N ILE A 70 -2.73 -9.53 -1.10
CA ILE A 70 -1.45 -8.96 -1.49
C ILE A 70 -0.43 -10.10 -1.60
N TYR A 71 0.18 -10.24 -2.75
CA TYR A 71 1.30 -11.14 -3.01
C TYR A 71 2.53 -10.31 -3.32
N ALA A 72 3.66 -10.63 -2.71
CA ALA A 72 4.92 -9.96 -3.02
C ALA A 72 6.07 -10.95 -3.13
N LEU A 73 6.96 -10.67 -4.09
CA LEU A 73 8.23 -11.36 -4.26
C LEU A 73 9.34 -10.30 -4.19
N LEU A 74 10.40 -10.60 -3.47
CA LEU A 74 11.58 -9.77 -3.34
C LEU A 74 12.82 -10.61 -3.56
N ALA A 75 13.78 -10.08 -4.33
CA ALA A 75 15.11 -10.66 -4.50
C ALA A 75 16.16 -9.56 -4.35
N ASP A 76 17.13 -9.78 -3.47
CA ASP A 76 18.25 -8.89 -3.24
C ASP A 76 19.56 -9.61 -3.45
N TYR A 77 20.50 -8.95 -4.10
CA TYR A 77 21.89 -9.35 -4.19
C TYR A 77 22.78 -8.27 -3.59
N LYS A 78 23.49 -8.63 -2.53
CA LYS A 78 24.48 -7.79 -1.88
C LYS A 78 25.87 -8.28 -2.22
N TYR A 79 26.74 -7.38 -2.69
CA TYR A 79 28.11 -7.66 -3.04
C TYR A 79 29.06 -6.67 -2.37
N LYS A 80 29.94 -7.17 -1.52
CA LYS A 80 30.93 -6.40 -0.77
C LYS A 80 32.34 -6.92 -1.06
N PRO A 81 32.95 -6.49 -2.20
CA PRO A 81 34.27 -6.99 -2.62
C PRO A 81 35.37 -6.69 -1.62
N ASN A 82 35.23 -5.64 -0.84
CA ASN A 82 36.15 -5.23 0.22
C ASN A 82 35.43 -4.41 1.29
N ALA A 83 36.14 -4.01 2.34
CA ALA A 83 35.57 -3.24 3.44
C ALA A 83 35.01 -1.86 3.03
N GLN A 84 35.48 -1.33 1.90
CA GLN A 84 35.13 0.03 1.45
C GLN A 84 33.92 0.06 0.49
N ASN A 85 33.72 -0.99 -0.29
CA ASN A 85 32.76 -0.99 -1.40
C ASN A 85 31.61 -1.98 -1.13
N GLU A 86 30.39 -1.52 -1.25
CA GLU A 86 29.20 -2.35 -1.15
C GLU A 86 28.21 -2.00 -2.26
N TRP A 87 27.69 -3.03 -2.92
CA TRP A 87 26.63 -2.96 -3.91
C TRP A 87 25.40 -3.70 -3.40
N LEU A 88 24.26 -3.09 -3.53
CA LEU A 88 22.94 -3.72 -3.34
C LEU A 88 22.16 -3.59 -4.64
N ILE A 89 21.74 -4.69 -5.24
CA ILE A 89 20.90 -4.73 -6.43
C ILE A 89 19.70 -5.59 -6.09
N GLY A 90 18.52 -5.11 -6.38
CA GLY A 90 17.30 -5.86 -6.05
C GLY A 90 16.17 -5.63 -7.02
N ALA A 91 15.20 -6.53 -6.94
CA ALA A 91 13.94 -6.45 -7.63
C ALA A 91 12.81 -6.90 -6.71
N LYS A 92 11.68 -6.20 -6.79
CA LYS A 92 10.45 -6.53 -6.09
C LYS A 92 9.28 -6.50 -7.06
N THR A 93 8.39 -7.47 -6.94
CA THR A 93 7.07 -7.40 -7.59
C THR A 93 5.99 -7.59 -6.55
N SER A 94 4.87 -6.90 -6.72
CA SER A 94 3.68 -7.09 -5.90
C SER A 94 2.42 -7.07 -6.73
N LEU A 95 1.50 -7.96 -6.40
CA LEU A 95 0.18 -8.09 -6.99
C LEU A 95 -0.85 -7.84 -5.89
N ILE A 96 -1.72 -6.86 -6.08
CA ILE A 96 -2.75 -6.49 -5.12
C ILE A 96 -4.09 -6.65 -5.79
N LYS A 97 -4.99 -7.37 -5.13
CA LYS A 97 -6.38 -7.54 -5.54
C LYS A 97 -7.27 -7.12 -4.39
N SER A 98 -8.15 -6.16 -4.64
CA SER A 98 -9.11 -5.69 -3.66
C SER A 98 -10.51 -5.74 -4.23
N ASP A 99 -11.45 -6.30 -3.46
CA ASP A 99 -12.88 -6.37 -3.77
C ASP A 99 -13.66 -5.76 -2.61
N ASN A 100 -14.20 -4.58 -2.84
CA ASN A 100 -14.91 -3.80 -1.84
C ASN A 100 -16.39 -3.72 -2.20
N ILE A 101 -17.26 -4.17 -1.30
CA ILE A 101 -18.72 -4.08 -1.45
C ILE A 101 -19.21 -3.05 -0.45
N PHE A 102 -19.94 -2.07 -0.94
CA PHE A 102 -20.63 -1.08 -0.11
C PHE A 102 -22.13 -1.22 -0.27
N LEU A 103 -22.80 -1.69 0.78
CA LEU A 103 -24.27 -1.78 0.83
C LEU A 103 -24.82 -0.65 1.69
N PHE A 104 -25.74 0.13 1.12
CA PHE A 104 -26.44 1.18 1.82
C PHE A 104 -27.96 0.91 1.84
N LYS A 105 -28.58 1.08 3.01
CA LYS A 105 -30.03 0.96 3.19
C LYS A 105 -30.58 2.18 3.87
N LYS A 106 -31.77 2.60 3.44
CA LYS A 106 -32.59 3.64 4.09
C LYS A 106 -33.90 3.02 4.56
N ASN A 107 -34.21 3.11 5.85
CA ASN A 107 -35.42 2.55 6.44
C ASN A 107 -35.64 1.07 6.10
N GLY A 108 -34.54 0.28 6.04
CA GLY A 108 -34.57 -1.14 5.72
C GLY A 108 -34.55 -1.47 4.21
N LEU A 109 -34.81 -0.52 3.33
CA LEU A 109 -34.77 -0.70 1.87
C LEU A 109 -33.38 -0.42 1.32
N ILE A 110 -32.93 -1.25 0.38
CA ILE A 110 -31.64 -1.07 -0.30
C ILE A 110 -31.72 0.16 -1.21
N ASP A 111 -30.77 1.08 -1.05
CA ASP A 111 -30.54 2.18 -1.97
C ASP A 111 -29.52 1.74 -3.03
N SER A 112 -30.03 1.36 -4.19
CA SER A 112 -29.19 0.83 -5.29
C SER A 112 -28.28 1.89 -5.92
N GLN A 113 -28.59 3.18 -5.76
CA GLN A 113 -27.74 4.27 -6.26
C GLN A 113 -26.51 4.51 -5.37
N ARG A 114 -26.67 4.25 -4.07
CA ARG A 114 -25.60 4.39 -3.08
C ARG A 114 -24.86 3.09 -2.78
N SER A 115 -25.36 1.96 -3.29
CA SER A 115 -24.76 0.65 -3.12
C SER A 115 -23.94 0.30 -4.36
N ASN A 116 -22.70 -0.15 -4.15
CA ASN A 116 -21.77 -0.45 -5.24
C ASN A 116 -20.79 -1.57 -4.88
N ARG A 117 -20.06 -2.06 -5.88
CA ARG A 117 -18.91 -2.94 -5.73
C ARG A 117 -17.73 -2.34 -6.47
N PHE A 118 -16.64 -2.12 -5.78
CA PHE A 118 -15.41 -1.56 -6.32
C PHE A 118 -14.30 -2.61 -6.29
N LYS A 119 -13.78 -2.95 -7.47
CA LYS A 119 -12.64 -3.85 -7.64
C LYS A 119 -11.41 -3.04 -8.01
N TYR A 120 -10.31 -3.31 -7.33
CA TYR A 120 -9.01 -2.70 -7.58
C TYR A 120 -7.96 -3.78 -7.76
N ASN A 121 -7.23 -3.72 -8.88
CA ASN A 121 -6.05 -4.54 -9.11
C ASN A 121 -4.85 -3.63 -9.34
N GLU A 122 -3.73 -3.95 -8.72
CA GLU A 122 -2.45 -3.25 -8.90
C GLU A 122 -1.34 -4.29 -9.12
N ASP A 123 -0.61 -4.11 -10.21
CA ASP A 123 0.62 -4.81 -10.49
C ASP A 123 1.77 -3.81 -10.37
N ASN A 124 2.74 -4.10 -9.52
CA ASN A 124 3.88 -3.24 -9.27
C ASN A 124 5.19 -4.01 -9.43
N ILE A 125 6.11 -3.45 -10.21
CA ILE A 125 7.46 -3.99 -10.42
C ILE A 125 8.44 -2.89 -10.06
N GLU A 126 9.34 -3.19 -9.14
CA GLU A 126 10.42 -2.31 -8.69
C GLU A 126 11.77 -2.96 -8.97
N THR A 127 12.70 -2.17 -9.47
CA THR A 127 14.11 -2.56 -9.57
C THR A 127 14.96 -1.45 -8.96
N TYR A 128 16.03 -1.81 -8.30
CA TYR A 128 16.90 -0.84 -7.68
C TYR A 128 18.36 -1.30 -7.64
N ALA A 129 19.22 -0.30 -7.66
CA ALA A 129 20.64 -0.48 -7.41
C ALA A 129 21.13 0.62 -6.47
N GLN A 130 21.96 0.26 -5.51
CA GLN A 130 22.60 1.16 -4.58
C GLN A 130 24.07 0.81 -4.47
N TYR A 131 24.91 1.83 -4.43
CA TYR A 131 26.34 1.73 -4.18
C TYR A 131 26.70 2.52 -2.93
N THR A 132 27.52 1.90 -2.05
CA THR A 132 28.05 2.55 -0.86
C THR A 132 29.57 2.45 -0.86
N LEU A 133 30.22 3.61 -0.69
CA LEU A 133 31.65 3.76 -0.55
C LEU A 133 31.98 4.25 0.87
N SER A 134 32.78 3.49 1.60
CA SER A 134 33.23 3.81 2.96
C SER A 134 34.72 4.05 2.98
N LEU A 135 35.16 5.28 3.18
CA LEU A 135 36.57 5.71 3.21
C LEU A 135 36.84 6.32 4.58
N ASN A 136 37.43 5.56 5.51
CA ASN A 136 37.82 6.05 6.84
C ASN A 136 36.71 6.91 7.51
N LYS A 137 36.79 8.23 7.28
CA LYS A 137 35.90 9.24 7.84
C LYS A 137 34.75 9.63 6.92
N LEU A 138 34.78 9.25 5.65
CA LEU A 138 33.79 9.59 4.62
C LEU A 138 33.00 8.35 4.23
N GLU A 139 31.68 8.49 4.24
CA GLU A 139 30.77 7.49 3.69
C GLU A 139 29.88 8.15 2.63
N LEU A 140 29.86 7.59 1.44
CA LEU A 140 29.01 8.03 0.32
C LEU A 140 28.10 6.87 -0.06
N SER A 141 26.80 7.14 -0.15
CA SER A 141 25.82 6.17 -0.69
C SER A 141 25.02 6.84 -1.79
N THR A 142 24.83 6.16 -2.90
CA THR A 142 23.98 6.61 -4.00
C THR A 142 23.20 5.44 -4.56
N GLY A 143 21.96 5.70 -4.96
CA GLY A 143 21.08 4.67 -5.50
C GLY A 143 20.01 5.23 -6.39
N LEU A 144 19.44 4.34 -7.19
CA LEU A 144 18.29 4.60 -8.05
C LEU A 144 17.32 3.43 -7.92
N ARG A 145 16.05 3.75 -7.67
CA ARG A 145 14.93 2.81 -7.76
C ARG A 145 14.02 3.24 -8.90
N MET A 146 13.64 2.30 -9.73
CA MET A 146 12.66 2.42 -10.78
C MET A 146 11.42 1.61 -10.38
N GLU A 147 10.25 2.20 -10.49
CA GLU A 147 8.98 1.56 -10.19
C GLU A 147 8.07 1.68 -11.42
N TYR A 148 7.59 0.54 -11.92
CA TYR A 148 6.52 0.46 -12.91
C TYR A 148 5.28 -0.07 -12.22
N MET A 149 4.19 0.70 -12.30
CA MET A 149 2.91 0.37 -11.68
C MET A 149 1.81 0.39 -12.73
N TYR A 150 1.01 -0.67 -12.77
CA TYR A 150 -0.22 -0.77 -13.53
C TYR A 150 -1.40 -0.94 -12.58
N THR A 151 -2.48 -0.19 -12.79
CA THR A 151 -3.71 -0.29 -12.00
C THR A 151 -4.92 -0.46 -12.91
N ASN A 152 -5.83 -1.35 -12.50
CA ASN A 152 -7.14 -1.55 -13.13
C ASN A 152 -8.24 -1.43 -12.07
N ASN A 153 -9.11 -0.44 -12.24
CA ASN A 153 -10.19 -0.15 -11.30
C ASN A 153 -11.53 -0.37 -12.00
N LYS A 154 -12.45 -1.10 -11.36
CA LYS A 154 -13.79 -1.36 -11.89
C LYS A 154 -14.84 -1.03 -10.85
N LEU A 155 -15.74 -0.12 -11.20
CA LEU A 155 -16.93 0.20 -10.41
C LEU A 155 -18.15 -0.50 -11.00
N HIS A 156 -18.86 -1.26 -10.15
CA HIS A 156 -20.08 -1.94 -10.52
C HIS A 156 -21.25 -1.39 -9.70
N SER A 157 -22.42 -1.33 -10.32
CA SER A 157 -23.68 -1.04 -9.62
C SER A 157 -24.03 -2.16 -8.64
N TYR A 158 -25.05 -1.91 -7.80
CA TYR A 158 -25.64 -2.96 -6.96
C TYR A 158 -26.09 -4.21 -7.75
N ALA A 159 -26.60 -4.03 -8.96
CA ALA A 159 -26.98 -5.11 -9.87
C ALA A 159 -25.80 -5.77 -10.60
N ASN A 160 -24.57 -5.49 -10.17
CA ASN A 160 -23.32 -6.00 -10.75
C ASN A 160 -23.07 -5.59 -12.22
N GLN A 161 -23.71 -4.52 -12.69
CA GLN A 161 -23.43 -3.93 -13.99
C GLN A 161 -22.20 -3.04 -13.90
N LEU A 162 -21.27 -3.15 -14.85
CA LEU A 162 -20.10 -2.30 -14.94
C LEU A 162 -20.54 -0.85 -15.22
N ILE A 163 -20.20 0.07 -14.33
CA ILE A 163 -20.45 1.51 -14.48
C ILE A 163 -19.23 2.19 -15.07
N GLU A 164 -18.05 1.87 -14.53
CA GLU A 164 -16.81 2.54 -14.91
C GLU A 164 -15.65 1.54 -14.83
N GLU A 165 -14.74 1.66 -15.79
CA GLU A 165 -13.44 0.98 -15.77
C GLU A 165 -12.34 1.99 -16.09
N ASN A 166 -11.28 1.99 -15.28
CA ASN A 166 -10.16 2.89 -15.43
C ASN A 166 -8.84 2.13 -15.30
N ASN A 167 -8.01 2.26 -16.34
CA ASN A 167 -6.68 1.65 -16.39
C ASN A 167 -5.62 2.76 -16.38
N ARG A 168 -4.60 2.60 -15.56
CA ARG A 168 -3.48 3.55 -15.49
C ARG A 168 -2.16 2.80 -15.36
N TRP A 169 -1.15 3.35 -15.99
CA TRP A 169 0.23 2.92 -15.76
C TRP A 169 1.08 4.14 -15.39
N LYS A 170 2.10 3.91 -14.59
CA LYS A 170 3.06 4.93 -14.18
C LYS A 170 4.45 4.32 -14.13
N LEU A 171 5.42 5.09 -14.59
CA LEU A 171 6.84 4.82 -14.39
C LEU A 171 7.43 5.93 -13.53
N ASN A 172 8.01 5.58 -12.41
CA ASN A 172 8.60 6.51 -11.47
C ASN A 172 10.07 6.19 -11.25
N LEU A 173 10.88 7.23 -11.12
CA LEU A 173 12.29 7.15 -10.74
C LEU A 173 12.49 7.80 -9.38
N PHE A 174 13.18 7.10 -8.49
CA PHE A 174 13.47 7.52 -7.13
C PHE A 174 14.97 7.50 -6.85
N PRO A 175 15.69 8.57 -7.24
CA PRO A 175 17.08 8.74 -6.89
C PRO A 175 17.22 8.98 -5.37
N ASN A 176 18.30 8.47 -4.81
CA ASN A 176 18.74 8.78 -3.46
C ASN A 176 20.26 8.98 -3.45
N MET A 177 20.72 9.81 -2.55
CA MET A 177 22.12 10.06 -2.32
C MET A 177 22.32 10.49 -0.86
N SER A 178 23.37 10.02 -0.23
CA SER A 178 23.81 10.50 1.08
C SER A 178 25.31 10.60 1.15
N VAL A 179 25.79 11.59 1.85
CA VAL A 179 27.19 11.76 2.19
C VAL A 179 27.31 12.04 3.67
N SER A 180 28.22 11.39 4.35
CA SER A 180 28.49 11.66 5.74
C SER A 180 30.00 11.69 6.03
N TYR A 181 30.40 12.60 6.91
CA TYR A 181 31.78 12.78 7.30
C TYR A 181 31.90 12.80 8.84
N ALA A 182 32.74 11.92 9.37
CA ALA A 182 33.05 11.84 10.77
C ALA A 182 34.31 12.68 11.05
N PHE A 183 34.18 13.79 11.75
CA PHE A 183 35.32 14.62 12.19
C PHE A 183 36.18 13.88 13.22
N ASN A 184 35.48 13.20 14.13
CA ASN A 184 36.04 12.39 15.20
C ASN A 184 34.99 11.37 15.66
N ASP A 185 35.34 10.56 16.67
CA ASP A 185 34.45 9.49 17.19
C ASP A 185 33.14 10.02 17.83
N LYS A 186 33.08 11.33 18.13
CA LYS A 186 31.93 11.96 18.80
C LYS A 186 31.12 12.89 17.89
N SER A 187 31.63 13.21 16.69
CA SER A 187 31.02 14.22 15.81
C SER A 187 30.99 13.75 14.37
N LYS A 188 29.77 13.68 13.80
CA LYS A 188 29.51 13.31 12.41
C LYS A 188 28.52 14.31 11.80
N VAL A 189 28.74 14.72 10.56
CA VAL A 189 27.79 15.49 9.74
C VAL A 189 27.31 14.61 8.60
N ALA A 190 26.02 14.64 8.31
CA ALA A 190 25.43 13.92 7.20
C ALA A 190 24.50 14.84 6.40
N LEU A 191 24.55 14.70 5.07
CA LEU A 191 23.62 15.31 4.13
C LEU A 191 22.99 14.20 3.30
N SER A 192 21.68 14.24 3.12
CA SER A 192 20.98 13.27 2.29
C SER A 192 19.91 13.92 1.42
N TYR A 193 19.72 13.34 0.25
CA TYR A 193 18.64 13.64 -0.66
C TYR A 193 17.93 12.34 -1.03
N SER A 194 16.61 12.33 -1.01
CA SER A 194 15.81 11.21 -1.54
C SER A 194 14.50 11.72 -2.10
N ARG A 195 14.13 11.22 -3.27
CA ARG A 195 12.77 11.36 -3.80
C ARG A 195 11.92 10.20 -3.31
N ARG A 196 10.73 10.49 -2.79
CA ARG A 196 9.74 9.49 -2.34
C ARG A 196 8.37 9.85 -2.86
N GLN A 197 7.47 8.87 -2.88
CA GLN A 197 6.06 9.04 -3.19
C GLN A 197 5.25 8.30 -2.13
N ASP A 198 4.27 8.98 -1.54
CA ASP A 198 3.29 8.35 -0.69
C ASP A 198 2.15 7.80 -1.56
N LYS A 199 1.78 6.55 -1.36
CA LYS A 199 0.63 5.93 -1.99
C LYS A 199 -0.60 6.11 -1.08
N PRO A 200 -1.81 6.36 -1.64
CA PRO A 200 -3.03 6.35 -0.85
C PRO A 200 -3.22 4.94 -0.23
N ARG A 201 -3.88 4.90 0.90
CA ARG A 201 -4.21 3.62 1.53
C ARG A 201 -5.23 2.88 0.66
N TYR A 202 -5.09 1.56 0.52
CA TYR A 202 -6.06 0.75 -0.25
C TYR A 202 -7.48 0.83 0.31
N GLU A 203 -7.61 1.16 1.59
CA GLU A 203 -8.90 1.39 2.26
C GLU A 203 -9.62 2.64 1.75
N ASP A 204 -8.88 3.63 1.26
CA ASP A 204 -9.37 4.94 0.83
C ASP A 204 -9.58 5.02 -0.70
N LEU A 205 -9.30 3.93 -1.43
CA LEU A 205 -9.43 3.90 -2.89
C LEU A 205 -10.87 3.81 -3.38
N ASN A 206 -11.81 3.36 -2.54
CA ASN A 206 -13.21 3.38 -2.88
C ASN A 206 -13.75 4.82 -2.73
N PRO A 207 -14.24 5.45 -3.80
CA PRO A 207 -14.70 6.84 -3.78
C PRO A 207 -16.05 7.06 -3.05
N PHE A 208 -16.66 6.01 -2.46
CA PHE A 208 -17.99 6.06 -1.80
C PHE A 208 -17.94 5.59 -0.34
#